data_87211ce75255f1fc06dd6ceb4d43cbcf
#
_entry.id   87211ce75255f1fc06dd6ceb4d43cbcf
#
_cell.length_a   1.000
_cell.length_b   1.000
_cell.length_c   1.000
_cell.angle_alpha   90.00
_cell.angle_beta   90.00
_cell.angle_gamma   90.00
#
_symmetry.space_group_name_H-M   'P 1'
#
loop_
_entity.id
_entity.type
_entity.pdbx_description
1 polymer ?
#
loop_
_entity_poly.entity_id
_entity_poly.type
_entity_poly.pdbx_seq_one_letter_code
_entity_poly.pdbx_strand_id
1 'polypeptide(L)'
;MVTEKIRRFMDMETRLRSLGTRQRIAVVCCYDSSTSQAVERALSKGFAEVILIGERSKLGLSDAAERYSEHITHIEAATPDEAARTAVSLVRNGQADILMKGLINTDNLLRAILNKEEGILPAGRTLTHLAVAEIPAYHKLLFFTDAAVIPYPTHEQRLAQVGYAIAACRAFGIKTPRIALTHCSEKVSPKFPHTEGYADIIRQAGQGTWGSAIVDGPLDVRTSCDIEGCAIKGIDSPLEGRADALIFPNIEAGNAFYKTLSFFAGAVIAGTLQGTIRPVVLPSRGDSMMSKYYSMTMAAVCNTFDRTET
;
A
#
# COMPACT_ATOMS: atom_id res chain seq x y z
N MET A 1 -20.72 11.93 2.50
CA MET A 1 -21.14 11.00 1.42
C MET A 1 -20.82 9.58 1.86
N VAL A 2 -21.78 8.63 1.76
CA VAL A 2 -21.50 7.21 2.05
C VAL A 2 -20.56 6.71 0.95
N THR A 3 -19.31 6.49 1.28
CA THR A 3 -18.31 5.95 0.35
C THR A 3 -18.69 4.50 0.05
N GLU A 4 -19.04 4.21 -1.18
CA GLU A 4 -19.35 2.84 -1.62
C GLU A 4 -18.16 1.92 -1.39
N LYS A 5 -18.37 0.68 -0.91
CA LYS A 5 -17.30 -0.25 -0.56
C LYS A 5 -16.59 -0.73 -1.82
N ILE A 6 -15.28 -0.55 -1.89
CA ILE A 6 -14.41 -1.13 -2.92
C ILE A 6 -14.25 -2.62 -2.61
N ARG A 7 -14.65 -3.48 -3.55
CA ARG A 7 -14.58 -4.93 -3.43
C ARG A 7 -13.58 -5.56 -4.39
N ARG A 8 -13.30 -4.87 -5.51
CA ARG A 8 -12.37 -5.26 -6.56
C ARG A 8 -11.55 -4.07 -7.00
N PHE A 9 -10.45 -4.31 -7.65
CA PHE A 9 -9.59 -3.23 -8.14
C PHE A 9 -10.28 -2.30 -9.15
N MET A 10 -11.19 -2.84 -9.96
CA MET A 10 -11.98 -2.01 -10.88
C MET A 10 -12.86 -0.97 -10.17
N ASP A 11 -13.30 -1.25 -8.95
CA ASP A 11 -14.13 -0.31 -8.18
C ASP A 11 -13.33 0.95 -7.79
N MET A 12 -12.00 0.83 -7.62
CA MET A 12 -11.11 1.98 -7.40
C MET A 12 -11.14 2.93 -8.60
N GLU A 13 -11.06 2.40 -9.84
CA GLU A 13 -11.15 3.21 -11.05
C GLU A 13 -12.47 3.99 -11.09
N THR A 14 -13.58 3.29 -10.82
CA THR A 14 -14.92 3.89 -10.81
C THR A 14 -15.02 5.02 -9.81
N ARG A 15 -14.51 4.80 -8.58
CA ARG A 15 -14.49 5.84 -7.54
C ARG A 15 -13.67 7.04 -7.95
N LEU A 16 -12.43 6.86 -8.43
CA LEU A 16 -11.56 7.97 -8.81
C LEU A 16 -12.14 8.79 -9.96
N ARG A 17 -12.77 8.13 -10.93
CA ARG A 17 -13.46 8.83 -12.03
C ARG A 17 -14.65 9.66 -11.54
N SER A 18 -15.40 9.16 -10.55
CA SER A 18 -16.55 9.90 -10.00
C SER A 18 -16.15 11.16 -9.21
N LEU A 19 -14.90 11.25 -8.74
CA LEU A 19 -14.40 12.44 -8.05
C LEU A 19 -14.12 13.61 -9.01
N GLY A 20 -13.91 13.34 -10.31
CA GLY A 20 -13.65 14.38 -11.32
C GLY A 20 -12.33 15.15 -11.13
N THR A 21 -11.47 14.74 -10.19
CA THR A 21 -10.20 15.39 -9.90
C THR A 21 -9.03 14.48 -10.26
N ARG A 22 -7.95 15.06 -10.79
CA ARG A 22 -6.73 14.34 -11.08
C ARG A 22 -5.75 14.41 -9.91
N GLN A 23 -4.99 13.34 -9.71
CA GLN A 23 -3.90 13.28 -8.74
C GLN A 23 -2.57 13.54 -9.46
N ARG A 24 -1.75 14.42 -8.92
CA ARG A 24 -0.42 14.72 -9.46
C ARG A 24 0.57 13.65 -8.98
N ILE A 25 1.05 12.83 -9.91
CA ILE A 25 1.94 11.70 -9.62
C ILE A 25 3.35 12.03 -10.09
N ALA A 26 4.29 12.19 -9.16
CA ALA A 26 5.70 12.35 -9.47
C ALA A 26 6.33 10.97 -9.71
N VAL A 27 6.72 10.68 -10.96
CA VAL A 27 7.28 9.39 -11.37
C VAL A 27 8.78 9.53 -11.61
N VAL A 28 9.58 8.83 -10.81
CA VAL A 28 11.05 8.87 -10.87
C VAL A 28 11.57 7.85 -11.86
N CYS A 29 12.30 8.28 -12.87
CA CYS A 29 12.94 7.42 -13.86
C CYS A 29 11.96 6.44 -14.54
N CYS A 30 10.98 6.96 -15.25
CA CYS A 30 10.00 6.18 -16.03
C CYS A 30 10.66 5.60 -17.29
N TYR A 31 11.60 4.65 -17.12
CA TYR A 31 12.46 4.14 -18.21
C TYR A 31 12.12 2.72 -18.65
N ASP A 32 11.28 1.99 -17.92
CA ASP A 32 10.84 0.63 -18.27
C ASP A 32 9.41 0.63 -18.82
N SER A 33 9.15 -0.31 -19.73
CA SER A 33 7.87 -0.41 -20.43
C SER A 33 6.67 -0.68 -19.50
N SER A 34 6.86 -1.45 -18.44
CA SER A 34 5.77 -1.75 -17.50
C SER A 34 5.37 -0.52 -16.67
N THR A 35 6.33 0.34 -16.33
CA THR A 35 6.05 1.63 -15.68
C THR A 35 5.38 2.60 -16.65
N SER A 36 5.89 2.72 -17.89
CA SER A 36 5.31 3.59 -18.91
C SER A 36 3.87 3.21 -19.22
N GLN A 37 3.58 1.94 -19.47
CA GLN A 37 2.22 1.45 -19.71
C GLN A 37 1.27 1.67 -18.54
N ALA A 38 1.76 1.53 -17.30
CA ALA A 38 0.96 1.81 -16.10
C ALA A 38 0.60 3.31 -16.01
N VAL A 39 1.56 4.19 -16.30
CA VAL A 39 1.36 5.64 -16.37
C VAL A 39 0.37 6.01 -17.48
N GLU A 40 0.55 5.48 -18.67
CA GLU A 40 -0.37 5.71 -19.80
C GLU A 40 -1.80 5.28 -19.46
N ARG A 41 -1.95 4.12 -18.80
CA ARG A 41 -3.25 3.66 -18.34
C ARG A 41 -3.86 4.61 -17.32
N ALA A 42 -3.09 5.14 -16.36
CA ALA A 42 -3.57 6.11 -15.38
C ALA A 42 -4.05 7.42 -16.03
N LEU A 43 -3.32 7.92 -17.01
CA LEU A 43 -3.69 9.07 -17.83
C LEU A 43 -4.99 8.81 -18.61
N SER A 44 -5.10 7.65 -19.29
CA SER A 44 -6.28 7.26 -20.08
C SER A 44 -7.55 7.12 -19.24
N LYS A 45 -7.41 6.76 -17.97
CA LYS A 45 -8.54 6.65 -17.02
C LYS A 45 -8.95 7.99 -16.41
N GLY A 46 -8.17 9.05 -16.64
CA GLY A 46 -8.53 10.42 -16.30
C GLY A 46 -8.35 10.81 -14.84
N PHE A 47 -7.69 10.00 -14.01
CA PHE A 47 -7.46 10.32 -12.59
C PHE A 47 -6.05 10.82 -12.27
N ALA A 48 -5.13 10.84 -13.26
CA ALA A 48 -3.75 11.23 -13.07
C ALA A 48 -3.35 12.44 -13.91
N GLU A 49 -2.53 13.32 -13.31
CA GLU A 49 -1.57 14.20 -13.95
C GLU A 49 -0.18 13.69 -13.58
N VAL A 50 0.74 13.66 -14.51
CA VAL A 50 2.02 12.98 -14.30
C VAL A 50 3.18 13.95 -14.45
N ILE A 51 4.08 13.97 -13.47
CA ILE A 51 5.34 14.68 -13.49
C ILE A 51 6.43 13.63 -13.66
N LEU A 52 7.01 13.55 -14.84
CA LEU A 52 8.10 12.63 -15.16
C LEU A 52 9.42 13.28 -14.79
N ILE A 53 10.20 12.63 -13.94
CA ILE A 53 11.48 13.18 -13.45
C ILE A 53 12.59 12.23 -13.85
N GLY A 54 13.56 12.76 -14.62
CA GLY A 54 14.70 12.00 -15.12
C GLY A 54 15.16 12.47 -16.49
N GLU A 55 16.06 11.73 -17.08
CA GLU A 55 16.68 12.02 -18.36
C GLU A 55 15.67 11.81 -19.52
N ARG A 56 15.33 12.87 -20.23
CA ARG A 56 14.27 12.86 -21.26
C ARG A 56 14.50 11.84 -22.36
N SER A 57 15.73 11.63 -22.73
CA SER A 57 16.14 10.68 -23.77
C SER A 57 15.83 9.21 -23.43
N LYS A 58 15.64 8.89 -22.14
CA LYS A 58 15.36 7.55 -21.61
C LYS A 58 13.90 7.31 -21.29
N LEU A 59 13.04 8.32 -21.40
CA LEU A 59 11.61 8.18 -21.07
C LEU A 59 10.94 7.24 -22.07
N GLY A 60 10.28 6.21 -21.55
CA GLY A 60 9.63 5.17 -22.34
C GLY A 60 8.21 5.49 -22.77
N LEU A 61 7.77 6.76 -22.73
CA LEU A 61 6.44 7.13 -23.20
C LEU A 61 6.40 7.14 -24.71
N SER A 62 5.47 6.34 -25.26
CA SER A 62 5.18 6.23 -26.69
C SER A 62 4.22 7.35 -27.13
N ASP A 63 3.45 7.11 -28.18
CA ASP A 63 2.42 8.00 -28.76
C ASP A 63 1.39 8.53 -27.75
N ALA A 64 1.28 7.91 -26.55
CA ALA A 64 0.45 8.40 -25.47
C ALA A 64 0.96 9.74 -24.90
N ALA A 65 2.27 10.02 -24.96
CA ALA A 65 2.83 11.30 -24.57
C ALA A 65 2.26 12.46 -25.39
N GLU A 66 2.01 12.26 -26.68
CA GLU A 66 1.37 13.25 -27.54
C GLU A 66 -0.11 13.40 -27.20
N ARG A 67 -0.83 12.28 -27.03
CA ARG A 67 -2.27 12.25 -26.76
C ARG A 67 -2.65 12.89 -25.42
N TYR A 68 -1.80 12.79 -24.39
CA TYR A 68 -2.03 13.30 -23.04
C TYR A 68 -1.04 14.39 -22.64
N SER A 69 -0.46 15.12 -23.61
CA SER A 69 0.59 16.12 -23.39
C SER A 69 0.20 17.21 -22.41
N GLU A 70 -1.07 17.60 -22.36
CA GLU A 70 -1.60 18.58 -21.40
C GLU A 70 -1.60 18.09 -19.93
N HIS A 71 -1.46 16.77 -19.71
CA HIS A 71 -1.44 16.13 -18.38
C HIS A 71 -0.07 15.55 -18.02
N ILE A 72 0.95 15.85 -18.82
CA ILE A 72 2.32 15.38 -18.59
C ILE A 72 3.26 16.58 -18.50
N THR A 73 3.97 16.67 -17.39
CA THR A 73 5.08 17.61 -17.19
C THR A 73 6.38 16.80 -17.11
N HIS A 74 7.44 17.30 -17.73
CA HIS A 74 8.77 16.70 -17.60
C HIS A 74 9.73 17.64 -16.85
N ILE A 75 10.48 17.08 -15.91
CA ILE A 75 11.56 17.74 -15.19
C ILE A 75 12.85 16.95 -15.46
N GLU A 76 13.82 17.62 -16.09
CA GLU A 76 15.11 17.02 -16.37
C GLU A 76 15.90 16.76 -15.09
N ALA A 77 16.51 15.59 -14.97
CA ALA A 77 17.42 15.23 -13.90
C ALA A 77 18.53 14.34 -14.46
N ALA A 78 19.77 14.76 -14.31
CA ALA A 78 20.94 14.10 -14.91
C ALA A 78 21.29 12.77 -14.20
N THR A 79 20.90 12.61 -12.95
CA THR A 79 21.19 11.41 -12.16
C THR A 79 19.95 10.88 -11.45
N PRO A 80 19.90 9.56 -11.16
CA PRO A 80 18.81 8.98 -10.38
C PRO A 80 18.65 9.60 -8.99
N ASP A 81 19.75 9.99 -8.33
CA ASP A 81 19.70 10.63 -7.02
C ASP A 81 19.11 12.04 -7.09
N GLU A 82 19.40 12.78 -8.12
CA GLU A 82 18.77 14.08 -8.38
C GLU A 82 17.29 13.92 -8.67
N ALA A 83 16.91 12.96 -9.51
CA ALA A 83 15.52 12.66 -9.81
C ALA A 83 14.74 12.29 -8.54
N ALA A 84 15.35 11.48 -7.65
CA ALA A 84 14.73 11.11 -6.37
C ALA A 84 14.52 12.33 -5.45
N ARG A 85 15.55 13.19 -5.28
CA ARG A 85 15.44 14.40 -4.45
C ARG A 85 14.41 15.38 -5.02
N THR A 86 14.40 15.60 -6.32
CA THR A 86 13.41 16.45 -6.99
C THR A 86 11.99 15.96 -6.75
N ALA A 87 11.73 14.67 -6.93
CA ALA A 87 10.43 14.08 -6.72
C ALA A 87 9.96 14.20 -5.25
N VAL A 88 10.85 13.94 -4.29
CA VAL A 88 10.58 14.10 -2.86
C VAL A 88 10.28 15.56 -2.52
N SER A 89 11.03 16.51 -3.09
CA SER A 89 10.78 17.96 -2.91
C SER A 89 9.41 18.38 -3.44
N LEU A 90 9.00 17.90 -4.62
CA LEU A 90 7.66 18.18 -5.18
C LEU A 90 6.55 17.69 -4.25
N VAL A 91 6.68 16.49 -3.69
CA VAL A 91 5.71 15.94 -2.74
C VAL A 91 5.70 16.75 -1.45
N ARG A 92 6.86 17.08 -0.91
CA ARG A 92 7.00 17.87 0.32
C ARG A 92 6.37 19.24 0.21
N ASN A 93 6.52 19.88 -0.94
CA ASN A 93 6.01 21.23 -1.21
C ASN A 93 4.54 21.24 -1.70
N GLY A 94 3.86 20.07 -1.70
CA GLY A 94 2.48 19.96 -2.15
C GLY A 94 2.28 20.14 -3.65
N GLN A 95 3.35 20.06 -4.45
CA GLN A 95 3.31 20.13 -5.92
C GLN A 95 3.02 18.77 -6.56
N ALA A 96 3.23 17.67 -5.83
CA ALA A 96 2.80 16.33 -6.18
C ALA A 96 2.02 15.70 -5.02
N ASP A 97 1.07 14.83 -5.35
CA ASP A 97 0.15 14.19 -4.43
C ASP A 97 0.57 12.74 -4.13
N ILE A 98 1.33 12.14 -5.02
CA ILE A 98 1.81 10.75 -4.95
C ILE A 98 3.24 10.72 -5.49
N LEU A 99 4.13 9.96 -4.84
CA LEU A 99 5.45 9.62 -5.34
C LEU A 99 5.43 8.21 -5.92
N MET A 100 5.97 8.02 -7.13
CA MET A 100 6.10 6.69 -7.74
C MET A 100 7.53 6.41 -8.16
N LYS A 101 8.01 5.24 -7.77
CA LYS A 101 9.28 4.67 -8.23
C LYS A 101 9.12 4.07 -9.64
N GLY A 102 9.97 4.47 -10.58
CA GLY A 102 10.21 3.76 -11.83
C GLY A 102 11.50 2.93 -11.77
N LEU A 103 12.35 3.05 -12.79
CA LEU A 103 13.61 2.27 -12.90
C LEU A 103 14.77 2.95 -12.16
N ILE A 104 14.67 3.01 -10.85
CA ILE A 104 15.70 3.48 -9.93
C ILE A 104 15.95 2.43 -8.85
N ASN A 105 17.15 2.39 -8.25
CA ASN A 105 17.40 1.55 -7.08
C ASN A 105 16.53 2.00 -5.90
N THR A 106 15.97 1.02 -5.20
CA THR A 106 15.10 1.27 -4.05
C THR A 106 15.81 2.07 -2.97
N ASP A 107 17.07 1.75 -2.67
CA ASP A 107 17.88 2.43 -1.64
C ASP A 107 18.09 3.92 -1.95
N ASN A 108 18.26 4.29 -3.22
CA ASN A 108 18.42 5.69 -3.62
C ASN A 108 17.14 6.49 -3.31
N LEU A 109 15.98 5.94 -3.68
CA LEU A 109 14.72 6.59 -3.42
C LEU A 109 14.39 6.63 -1.92
N LEU A 110 14.59 5.52 -1.20
CA LEU A 110 14.36 5.46 0.24
C LEU A 110 15.27 6.45 0.99
N ARG A 111 16.53 6.60 0.58
CA ARG A 111 17.43 7.60 1.17
C ARG A 111 16.89 9.03 1.04
N ALA A 112 16.31 9.38 -0.10
CA ALA A 112 15.67 10.69 -0.28
C ALA A 112 14.39 10.84 0.58
N ILE A 113 13.54 9.80 0.62
CA ILE A 113 12.31 9.78 1.44
C ILE A 113 12.61 9.93 2.93
N LEU A 114 13.65 9.24 3.42
CA LEU A 114 14.05 9.16 4.82
C LEU A 114 14.99 10.29 5.26
N ASN A 115 15.36 11.20 4.36
CA ASN A 115 16.20 12.34 4.73
C ASN A 115 15.52 13.15 5.86
N LYS A 116 16.28 13.45 6.93
CA LYS A 116 15.71 14.10 8.13
C LYS A 116 15.29 15.54 7.88
N GLU A 117 15.93 16.24 6.96
CA GLU A 117 15.70 17.66 6.69
C GLU A 117 14.78 17.86 5.48
N GLU A 118 14.98 17.09 4.42
CA GLU A 118 14.32 17.26 3.12
C GLU A 118 13.35 16.14 2.75
N GLY A 119 13.30 15.08 3.54
CA GLY A 119 12.45 13.92 3.29
C GLY A 119 10.97 14.14 3.58
N ILE A 120 10.20 13.11 3.38
CA ILE A 120 8.73 13.10 3.52
C ILE A 120 8.23 12.12 4.59
N LEU A 121 9.11 11.53 5.37
CA LEU A 121 8.74 10.77 6.56
C LEU A 121 8.82 11.67 7.79
N PRO A 122 7.70 12.04 8.45
CA PRO A 122 7.72 12.83 9.67
C PRO A 122 8.45 12.09 10.81
N ALA A 123 9.12 12.87 11.67
CA ALA A 123 9.81 12.31 12.84
C ALA A 123 8.84 11.50 13.72
N GLY A 124 9.30 10.34 14.19
CA GLY A 124 8.53 9.43 15.03
C GLY A 124 7.50 8.55 14.28
N ARG A 125 7.29 8.76 12.98
CA ARG A 125 6.44 7.87 12.21
C ARG A 125 7.19 6.63 11.71
N THR A 126 6.48 5.53 11.66
CA THR A 126 6.97 4.24 11.14
C THR A 126 6.75 4.18 9.63
N LEU A 127 7.82 3.94 8.87
CA LEU A 127 7.71 3.59 7.46
C LEU A 127 7.46 2.09 7.34
N THR A 128 6.40 1.67 6.65
CA THR A 128 6.07 0.26 6.42
C THR A 128 5.42 0.07 5.05
N HIS A 129 5.46 -1.14 4.51
CA HIS A 129 4.81 -1.47 3.25
C HIS A 129 3.43 -2.08 3.52
N LEU A 130 2.39 -1.51 2.94
CA LEU A 130 1.04 -2.07 2.95
C LEU A 130 0.66 -2.49 1.53
N ALA A 131 0.30 -3.75 1.39
CA ALA A 131 -0.22 -4.33 0.15
C ALA A 131 -1.70 -4.63 0.25
N VAL A 132 -2.38 -4.66 -0.89
CA VAL A 132 -3.73 -5.19 -1.06
C VAL A 132 -3.73 -6.14 -2.25
N ALA A 133 -4.36 -7.31 -2.09
CA ALA A 133 -4.44 -8.34 -3.11
C ALA A 133 -5.89 -8.56 -3.54
N GLU A 134 -6.11 -8.66 -4.85
CA GLU A 134 -7.27 -9.29 -5.45
C GLU A 134 -6.92 -10.72 -5.81
N ILE A 135 -7.44 -11.67 -5.02
CA ILE A 135 -7.11 -13.10 -5.10
C ILE A 135 -8.31 -13.82 -5.70
N PRO A 136 -8.16 -14.55 -6.83
CA PRO A 136 -9.29 -15.24 -7.48
C PRO A 136 -10.09 -16.17 -6.55
N ALA A 137 -9.41 -16.83 -5.62
CA ALA A 137 -10.02 -17.76 -4.66
C ALA A 137 -10.58 -17.06 -3.40
N TYR A 138 -10.46 -15.73 -3.25
CA TYR A 138 -10.93 -15.01 -2.07
C TYR A 138 -12.03 -14.02 -2.43
N HIS A 139 -13.09 -13.96 -1.64
CA HIS A 139 -14.33 -13.25 -1.97
C HIS A 139 -14.27 -11.72 -1.87
N LYS A 140 -13.16 -11.15 -1.41
CA LYS A 140 -12.92 -9.70 -1.24
C LYS A 140 -11.43 -9.37 -1.37
N LEU A 141 -11.13 -8.07 -1.42
CA LEU A 141 -9.75 -7.61 -1.31
C LEU A 141 -9.17 -7.94 0.07
N LEU A 142 -7.90 -8.35 0.10
CA LEU A 142 -7.17 -8.69 1.32
C LEU A 142 -5.95 -7.78 1.45
N PHE A 143 -5.92 -6.97 2.50
CA PHE A 143 -4.75 -6.15 2.85
C PHE A 143 -3.74 -6.97 3.64
N PHE A 144 -2.45 -6.63 3.56
CA PHE A 144 -1.42 -7.23 4.40
C PHE A 144 -0.15 -6.38 4.50
N THR A 145 0.55 -6.52 5.63
CA THR A 145 1.79 -5.79 5.96
C THR A 145 2.66 -6.62 6.90
N ASP A 146 3.99 -6.52 6.94
CA ASP A 146 4.91 -5.87 6.04
C ASP A 146 5.55 -6.91 5.13
N ALA A 147 5.73 -6.60 3.87
CA ALA A 147 6.32 -7.53 2.91
C ALA A 147 7.65 -7.02 2.30
N ALA A 148 8.12 -5.79 2.68
CA ALA A 148 9.20 -5.15 1.95
C ALA A 148 10.08 -4.15 2.72
N VAL A 149 9.75 -3.74 3.94
CA VAL A 149 10.44 -2.63 4.63
C VAL A 149 10.98 -3.00 5.99
N ILE A 150 10.16 -3.53 6.91
CA ILE A 150 10.56 -3.77 8.30
C ILE A 150 10.87 -5.25 8.50
N PRO A 151 12.16 -5.62 8.74
CA PRO A 151 12.52 -7.03 8.94
C PRO A 151 11.80 -7.66 10.14
N TYR A 152 11.97 -7.10 11.32
CA TYR A 152 11.38 -7.55 12.58
C TYR A 152 10.72 -6.35 13.28
N PRO A 153 9.39 -6.13 13.11
CA PRO A 153 8.72 -4.98 13.71
C PRO A 153 8.80 -5.00 15.24
N THR A 154 9.13 -3.86 15.85
CA THR A 154 8.94 -3.65 17.28
C THR A 154 7.45 -3.63 17.61
N HIS A 155 7.11 -3.58 18.90
CA HIS A 155 5.71 -3.45 19.31
C HIS A 155 5.07 -2.15 18.79
N GLU A 156 5.76 -1.01 18.91
CA GLU A 156 5.32 0.30 18.43
C GLU A 156 5.15 0.32 16.90
N GLN A 157 6.08 -0.31 16.20
CA GLN A 157 5.97 -0.44 14.73
C GLN A 157 4.75 -1.28 14.34
N ARG A 158 4.45 -2.33 15.09
CA ARG A 158 3.28 -3.18 14.85
C ARG A 158 1.97 -2.45 15.16
N LEU A 159 1.92 -1.63 16.23
CA LEU A 159 0.79 -0.72 16.48
C LEU A 159 0.56 0.23 15.30
N ALA A 160 1.63 0.80 14.74
CA ALA A 160 1.54 1.67 13.56
C ALA A 160 1.03 0.89 12.32
N GLN A 161 1.53 -0.33 12.08
CA GLN A 161 1.07 -1.20 10.99
C GLN A 161 -0.44 -1.48 11.09
N VAL A 162 -0.94 -1.79 12.28
CA VAL A 162 -2.38 -1.98 12.54
C VAL A 162 -3.17 -0.71 12.20
N GLY A 163 -2.70 0.45 12.67
CA GLY A 163 -3.34 1.74 12.40
C GLY A 163 -3.41 2.05 10.90
N TYR A 164 -2.31 1.86 10.18
CA TYR A 164 -2.27 2.09 8.73
C TYR A 164 -3.16 1.13 7.95
N ALA A 165 -3.20 -0.15 8.34
CA ALA A 165 -4.09 -1.13 7.70
C ALA A 165 -5.57 -0.76 7.91
N ILE A 166 -5.94 -0.31 9.10
CA ILE A 166 -7.29 0.15 9.43
C ILE A 166 -7.66 1.39 8.60
N ALA A 167 -6.76 2.38 8.52
CA ALA A 167 -6.98 3.60 7.73
C ALA A 167 -7.19 3.26 6.24
N ALA A 168 -6.35 2.39 5.66
CA ALA A 168 -6.51 1.94 4.28
C ALA A 168 -7.82 1.18 4.05
N CYS A 169 -8.20 0.28 4.97
CA CYS A 169 -9.50 -0.40 4.91
C CYS A 169 -10.67 0.60 4.90
N ARG A 170 -10.60 1.65 5.71
CA ARG A 170 -11.63 2.72 5.74
C ARG A 170 -11.65 3.52 4.45
N ALA A 171 -10.49 3.86 3.90
CA ALA A 171 -10.39 4.50 2.58
C ALA A 171 -11.06 3.66 1.49
N PHE A 172 -11.08 2.35 1.64
CA PHE A 172 -11.81 1.42 0.76
C PHE A 172 -13.30 1.22 1.14
N GLY A 173 -13.81 1.99 2.10
CA GLY A 173 -15.22 1.96 2.51
C GLY A 173 -15.57 0.82 3.47
N ILE A 174 -14.59 0.19 4.12
CA ILE A 174 -14.80 -0.81 5.16
C ILE A 174 -14.96 -0.09 6.50
N LYS A 175 -16.19 0.03 6.98
CA LYS A 175 -16.52 0.80 8.20
C LYS A 175 -15.98 0.15 9.47
N THR A 176 -16.00 -1.19 9.53
CA THR A 176 -15.52 -2.00 10.66
C THR A 176 -14.46 -2.96 10.16
N PRO A 177 -13.21 -2.51 9.99
CA PRO A 177 -12.10 -3.36 9.54
C PRO A 177 -11.85 -4.52 10.51
N ARG A 178 -11.61 -5.72 9.96
CA ARG A 178 -11.25 -6.94 10.69
C ARG A 178 -9.77 -7.23 10.44
N ILE A 179 -8.95 -7.09 11.47
CA ILE A 179 -7.48 -7.16 11.39
C ILE A 179 -6.98 -8.41 12.11
N ALA A 180 -6.32 -9.31 11.41
CA ALA A 180 -5.71 -10.49 11.99
C ALA A 180 -4.22 -10.27 12.29
N LEU A 181 -3.81 -10.53 13.53
CA LEU A 181 -2.41 -10.58 13.92
C LEU A 181 -1.90 -12.01 13.67
N THR A 182 -1.13 -12.19 12.58
CA THR A 182 -0.82 -13.52 12.07
C THR A 182 0.31 -14.22 12.83
N HIS A 183 0.13 -15.53 12.99
CA HIS A 183 1.13 -16.43 13.55
C HIS A 183 0.92 -17.85 12.97
N CYS A 184 1.84 -18.76 13.24
CA CYS A 184 1.73 -20.16 12.81
C CYS A 184 0.80 -21.00 13.70
N SER A 185 0.30 -20.48 14.80
CA SER A 185 -0.65 -21.12 15.71
C SER A 185 -1.47 -20.09 16.47
N GLU A 186 -2.57 -20.51 17.05
CA GLU A 186 -3.52 -19.66 17.79
C GLU A 186 -3.16 -19.51 19.28
N LYS A 187 -1.89 -19.69 19.63
CA LYS A 187 -1.42 -19.65 21.03
C LYS A 187 -0.34 -18.60 21.23
N VAL A 188 -0.49 -17.78 22.26
CA VAL A 188 0.60 -16.94 22.78
C VAL A 188 1.68 -17.83 23.35
N SER A 189 2.95 -17.58 23.02
CA SER A 189 4.06 -18.37 23.49
C SER A 189 5.34 -17.54 23.67
N PRO A 190 6.06 -17.68 24.80
CA PRO A 190 7.35 -17.01 25.00
C PRO A 190 8.43 -17.39 23.97
N LYS A 191 8.27 -18.52 23.28
CA LYS A 191 9.14 -18.90 22.16
C LYS A 191 8.99 -17.95 20.96
N PHE A 192 7.90 -17.20 20.91
CA PHE A 192 7.57 -16.22 19.89
C PHE A 192 7.16 -14.90 20.55
N PRO A 193 8.14 -14.09 21.00
CA PRO A 193 7.89 -12.89 21.83
C PRO A 193 6.91 -11.88 21.23
N HIS A 194 6.80 -11.82 19.89
CA HIS A 194 5.83 -10.94 19.22
C HIS A 194 4.38 -11.29 19.57
N THR A 195 4.07 -12.55 19.93
CA THR A 195 2.71 -12.96 20.29
C THR A 195 2.26 -12.40 21.64
N GLU A 196 3.18 -12.12 22.57
CA GLU A 196 2.86 -11.47 23.83
C GLU A 196 2.36 -10.03 23.61
N GLY A 197 2.94 -9.31 22.66
CA GLY A 197 2.48 -7.97 22.26
C GLY A 197 1.11 -7.95 21.61
N TYR A 198 0.64 -9.06 21.05
CA TYR A 198 -0.68 -9.15 20.41
C TYR A 198 -1.82 -8.92 21.40
N ALA A 199 -1.69 -9.43 22.65
CA ALA A 199 -2.69 -9.22 23.68
C ALA A 199 -2.89 -7.72 24.01
N ASP A 200 -1.80 -6.94 24.02
CA ASP A 200 -1.88 -5.48 24.21
C ASP A 200 -2.58 -4.79 23.03
N ILE A 201 -2.27 -5.16 21.80
CA ILE A 201 -2.90 -4.60 20.59
C ILE A 201 -4.41 -4.88 20.60
N ILE A 202 -4.82 -6.12 20.93
CA ILE A 202 -6.23 -6.51 21.02
C ILE A 202 -6.94 -5.71 22.11
N ARG A 203 -6.31 -5.56 23.28
CA ARG A 203 -6.84 -4.75 24.39
C ARG A 203 -7.05 -3.30 23.98
N GLN A 204 -6.07 -2.68 23.30
CA GLN A 204 -6.18 -1.31 22.79
C GLN A 204 -7.32 -1.17 21.76
N ALA A 205 -7.48 -2.14 20.87
CA ALA A 205 -8.60 -2.16 19.93
C ALA A 205 -9.96 -2.22 20.65
N GLY A 206 -10.08 -3.09 21.68
CA GLY A 206 -11.28 -3.19 22.50
C GLY A 206 -11.58 -1.92 23.32
N GLN A 207 -10.57 -1.11 23.61
CA GLN A 207 -10.70 0.22 24.22
C GLN A 207 -11.06 1.33 23.23
N GLY A 208 -11.18 1.01 21.95
CA GLY A 208 -11.58 1.95 20.90
C GLY A 208 -10.45 2.82 20.34
N THR A 209 -9.18 2.46 20.56
CA THR A 209 -8.02 3.20 19.99
C THR A 209 -8.17 3.44 18.48
N TRP A 210 -8.76 2.48 17.76
CA TRP A 210 -9.03 2.59 16.33
C TRP A 210 -10.54 2.56 16.01
N GLY A 211 -11.38 3.11 16.90
CA GLY A 211 -12.83 3.17 16.72
C GLY A 211 -13.46 1.78 16.61
N SER A 212 -14.29 1.53 15.59
CA SER A 212 -15.03 0.28 15.40
C SER A 212 -14.22 -0.89 14.81
N ALA A 213 -12.90 -0.77 14.67
CA ALA A 213 -12.08 -1.86 14.13
C ALA A 213 -12.05 -3.05 15.10
N ILE A 214 -12.07 -4.26 14.55
CA ILE A 214 -11.95 -5.52 15.30
C ILE A 214 -10.56 -6.08 15.02
N VAL A 215 -9.78 -6.32 16.08
CA VAL A 215 -8.42 -6.87 15.98
C VAL A 215 -8.36 -8.13 16.82
N ASP A 216 -7.82 -9.21 16.27
CA ASP A 216 -7.65 -10.47 16.98
C ASP A 216 -6.41 -11.24 16.50
N GLY A 217 -5.94 -12.17 17.34
CA GLY A 217 -4.80 -13.04 17.12
C GLY A 217 -4.16 -13.52 18.43
N PRO A 218 -3.14 -14.39 18.36
CA PRO A 218 -2.52 -14.92 17.13
C PRO A 218 -3.45 -15.86 16.35
N LEU A 219 -3.45 -15.74 15.03
CA LEU A 219 -4.22 -16.58 14.12
C LEU A 219 -3.34 -17.00 12.93
N ASP A 220 -3.51 -18.21 12.42
CA ASP A 220 -2.89 -18.54 11.15
C ASP A 220 -3.68 -17.93 9.96
N VAL A 221 -3.10 -17.97 8.75
CA VAL A 221 -3.74 -17.38 7.56
C VAL A 221 -5.09 -18.03 7.26
N ARG A 222 -5.23 -19.34 7.50
CA ARG A 222 -6.48 -20.04 7.24
C ARG A 222 -7.56 -19.63 8.23
N THR A 223 -7.28 -19.67 9.53
CA THR A 223 -8.24 -19.23 10.56
C THR A 223 -8.54 -17.73 10.49
N SER A 224 -7.63 -16.92 9.93
CA SER A 224 -7.90 -15.51 9.63
C SER A 224 -8.90 -15.30 8.48
N CYS A 225 -8.90 -16.17 7.46
CA CYS A 225 -9.57 -15.92 6.17
C CYS A 225 -10.64 -16.96 5.79
N ASP A 226 -10.79 -18.04 6.54
CA ASP A 226 -11.67 -19.16 6.23
C ASP A 226 -12.58 -19.50 7.41
N ILE A 227 -13.89 -19.28 7.22
CA ILE A 227 -14.93 -19.54 8.23
C ILE A 227 -14.96 -21.02 8.60
N GLU A 228 -14.86 -21.91 7.60
CA GLU A 228 -14.86 -23.36 7.82
C GLU A 228 -13.60 -23.80 8.56
N GLY A 229 -12.45 -23.19 8.24
CA GLY A 229 -11.19 -23.42 8.95
C GLY A 229 -11.27 -23.07 10.44
N CYS A 230 -11.93 -21.99 10.80
CA CYS A 230 -12.22 -21.64 12.21
C CYS A 230 -13.09 -22.72 12.87
N ALA A 231 -14.18 -23.13 12.23
CA ALA A 231 -15.11 -24.11 12.77
C ALA A 231 -14.42 -25.48 13.00
N ILE A 232 -13.63 -25.97 12.03
CA ILE A 232 -12.90 -27.23 12.12
C ILE A 232 -11.91 -27.22 13.28
N LYS A 233 -11.20 -26.10 13.51
CA LYS A 233 -10.23 -25.96 14.60
C LYS A 233 -10.87 -25.59 15.93
N GLY A 234 -12.16 -25.29 15.99
CA GLY A 234 -12.85 -24.83 17.19
C GLY A 234 -12.33 -23.46 17.68
N ILE A 235 -11.93 -22.58 16.75
CA ILE A 235 -11.43 -21.25 17.07
C ILE A 235 -12.60 -20.28 17.14
N ASP A 236 -12.78 -19.70 18.34
CA ASP A 236 -13.74 -18.63 18.59
C ASP A 236 -13.02 -17.28 18.45
N SER A 237 -13.12 -16.68 17.28
CA SER A 237 -12.53 -15.39 16.97
C SER A 237 -13.60 -14.40 16.48
N PRO A 238 -13.59 -13.15 16.98
CA PRO A 238 -14.52 -12.11 16.51
C PRO A 238 -14.29 -11.73 15.02
N LEU A 239 -13.21 -12.19 14.42
CA LEU A 239 -12.97 -12.03 12.97
C LEU A 239 -13.80 -13.01 12.15
N GLU A 240 -14.26 -14.12 12.71
CA GLU A 240 -15.11 -15.14 12.04
C GLU A 240 -14.50 -15.66 10.73
N GLY A 241 -13.18 -15.80 10.62
CA GLY A 241 -12.51 -16.17 9.38
C GLY A 241 -12.72 -15.19 8.22
N ARG A 242 -12.94 -13.91 8.51
CA ARG A 242 -13.27 -12.86 7.53
C ARG A 242 -12.35 -11.65 7.64
N ALA A 243 -11.06 -11.86 7.85
CA ALA A 243 -10.10 -10.77 7.93
C ALA A 243 -10.13 -9.88 6.69
N ASP A 244 -10.02 -8.56 6.89
CA ASP A 244 -9.80 -7.58 5.84
C ASP A 244 -8.31 -7.29 5.69
N ALA A 245 -7.53 -7.45 6.78
CA ALA A 245 -6.08 -7.28 6.76
C ALA A 245 -5.35 -8.29 7.63
N LEU A 246 -4.14 -8.68 7.17
CA LEU A 246 -3.21 -9.55 7.87
C LEU A 246 -1.96 -8.75 8.28
N ILE A 247 -1.60 -8.81 9.56
CA ILE A 247 -0.37 -8.21 10.09
C ILE A 247 0.63 -9.35 10.31
N PHE A 248 1.66 -9.42 9.48
CA PHE A 248 2.67 -10.49 9.58
C PHE A 248 3.68 -10.23 10.69
N PRO A 249 4.23 -11.29 11.33
CA PRO A 249 5.18 -11.14 12.42
C PRO A 249 6.53 -10.55 12.00
N ASN A 250 6.92 -10.79 10.76
CA ASN A 250 8.19 -10.34 10.16
C ASN A 250 8.10 -10.27 8.64
N ILE A 251 9.13 -9.71 8.01
CA ILE A 251 9.19 -9.50 6.56
C ILE A 251 9.26 -10.82 5.79
N GLU A 252 9.91 -11.86 6.34
CA GLU A 252 10.05 -13.15 5.67
C GLU A 252 8.68 -13.78 5.44
N ALA A 253 7.82 -13.78 6.47
CA ALA A 253 6.45 -14.30 6.35
C ALA A 253 5.63 -13.47 5.36
N GLY A 254 5.66 -12.15 5.48
CA GLY A 254 4.91 -11.24 4.59
C GLY A 254 5.40 -11.29 3.14
N ASN A 255 6.71 -11.32 2.91
CA ASN A 255 7.28 -11.42 1.58
C ASN A 255 7.01 -12.79 0.93
N ALA A 256 7.15 -13.90 1.69
CA ALA A 256 6.80 -15.23 1.20
C ALA A 256 5.32 -15.28 0.80
N PHE A 257 4.43 -14.72 1.61
CA PHE A 257 3.00 -14.63 1.31
C PHE A 257 2.75 -13.80 0.03
N TYR A 258 3.35 -12.61 -0.09
CA TYR A 258 3.28 -11.78 -1.29
C TYR A 258 3.67 -12.56 -2.55
N LYS A 259 4.84 -13.22 -2.53
CA LYS A 259 5.35 -13.99 -3.67
C LYS A 259 4.48 -15.22 -3.99
N THR A 260 3.99 -15.91 -2.97
CA THR A 260 3.07 -17.04 -3.14
C THR A 260 1.77 -16.60 -3.81
N LEU A 261 1.17 -15.52 -3.36
CA LEU A 261 -0.06 -14.98 -3.96
C LEU A 261 0.15 -14.58 -5.43
N SER A 262 1.21 -13.82 -5.71
CA SER A 262 1.45 -13.30 -7.06
C SER A 262 1.85 -14.39 -8.04
N PHE A 263 2.64 -15.39 -7.64
CA PHE A 263 3.19 -16.39 -8.52
C PHE A 263 2.30 -17.64 -8.64
N PHE A 264 1.79 -18.16 -7.51
CA PHE A 264 1.04 -19.41 -7.50
C PHE A 264 -0.48 -19.23 -7.49
N ALA A 265 -0.98 -18.16 -6.85
CA ALA A 265 -2.43 -17.96 -6.70
C ALA A 265 -3.04 -17.02 -7.77
N GLY A 266 -2.24 -16.55 -8.72
CA GLY A 266 -2.72 -15.67 -9.79
C GLY A 266 -3.30 -14.32 -9.29
N ALA A 267 -2.91 -13.91 -8.09
CA ALA A 267 -3.38 -12.66 -7.51
C ALA A 267 -2.74 -11.45 -8.18
N VAL A 268 -3.53 -10.40 -8.39
CA VAL A 268 -3.02 -9.07 -8.68
C VAL A 268 -2.81 -8.35 -7.34
N ILE A 269 -1.63 -7.75 -7.15
CA ILE A 269 -1.28 -7.08 -5.90
C ILE A 269 -0.92 -5.63 -6.18
N ALA A 270 -1.48 -4.73 -5.38
CA ALA A 270 -1.11 -3.34 -5.31
C ALA A 270 -0.45 -3.05 -3.96
N GLY A 271 0.47 -2.08 -3.91
CA GLY A 271 1.15 -1.75 -2.65
C GLY A 271 1.65 -0.32 -2.59
N THR A 272 1.67 0.23 -1.37
CA THR A 272 2.17 1.57 -1.07
C THR A 272 2.96 1.57 0.22
N LEU A 273 3.90 2.51 0.35
CA LEU A 273 4.50 2.82 1.64
C LEU A 273 3.53 3.67 2.46
N GLN A 274 3.48 3.38 3.75
CA GLN A 274 2.71 4.09 4.76
C GLN A 274 3.64 4.84 5.71
N GLY A 275 3.13 5.87 6.37
CA GLY A 275 3.88 6.69 7.33
C GLY A 275 4.36 8.02 6.75
N THR A 276 4.55 8.14 5.46
CA THR A 276 4.93 9.37 4.77
C THR A 276 3.77 10.39 4.73
N ILE A 277 4.09 11.67 4.48
CA ILE A 277 3.08 12.74 4.38
C ILE A 277 2.16 12.60 3.16
N ARG A 278 2.57 11.85 2.16
CA ARG A 278 1.81 11.49 0.95
C ARG A 278 2.12 10.05 0.57
N PRO A 279 1.22 9.32 -0.07
CA PRO A 279 1.45 7.95 -0.48
C PRO A 279 2.66 7.79 -1.41
N VAL A 280 3.42 6.72 -1.20
CA VAL A 280 4.55 6.35 -2.05
C VAL A 280 4.30 4.99 -2.67
N VAL A 281 4.32 4.93 -3.99
CA VAL A 281 4.22 3.68 -4.77
C VAL A 281 5.64 3.17 -5.03
N LEU A 282 5.98 2.03 -4.44
CA LEU A 282 7.31 1.42 -4.48
C LEU A 282 7.28 0.02 -5.11
N PRO A 283 7.01 -0.09 -6.43
CA PRO A 283 6.91 -1.39 -7.07
C PRO A 283 8.26 -2.09 -7.18
N SER A 284 8.22 -3.43 -7.17
CA SER A 284 9.36 -4.25 -7.55
C SER A 284 9.63 -4.12 -9.08
N ARG A 285 10.88 -4.33 -9.50
CA ARG A 285 11.22 -4.38 -10.93
C ARG A 285 10.46 -5.47 -11.68
N GLY A 286 10.15 -6.58 -11.00
CA GLY A 286 9.41 -7.70 -11.57
C GLY A 286 7.89 -7.58 -11.50
N ASP A 287 7.35 -6.49 -10.96
CA ASP A 287 5.90 -6.32 -10.88
C ASP A 287 5.31 -6.03 -12.26
N SER A 288 4.13 -6.61 -12.51
CA SER A 288 3.41 -6.41 -13.75
C SER A 288 2.96 -4.94 -13.92
N MET A 289 2.68 -4.55 -15.17
CA MET A 289 2.04 -3.26 -15.47
C MET A 289 0.77 -3.06 -14.63
N MET A 290 -0.05 -4.10 -14.49
CA MET A 290 -1.30 -4.02 -13.73
C MET A 290 -1.07 -3.81 -12.24
N SER A 291 -0.07 -4.46 -11.64
CA SER A 291 0.31 -4.23 -10.23
C SER A 291 0.79 -2.79 -10.01
N LYS A 292 1.61 -2.27 -10.90
CA LYS A 292 2.07 -0.87 -10.86
C LYS A 292 0.91 0.11 -11.00
N TYR A 293 0.01 -0.14 -11.95
CA TYR A 293 -1.17 0.66 -12.19
C TYR A 293 -2.11 0.68 -10.97
N TYR A 294 -2.45 -0.49 -10.42
CA TYR A 294 -3.32 -0.56 -9.26
C TYR A 294 -2.66 -0.02 -7.98
N SER A 295 -1.33 -0.04 -7.88
CA SER A 295 -0.62 0.65 -6.79
C SER A 295 -0.79 2.18 -6.86
N MET A 296 -0.75 2.78 -8.06
CA MET A 296 -1.08 4.19 -8.24
C MET A 296 -2.55 4.47 -7.91
N THR A 297 -3.45 3.59 -8.32
CA THR A 297 -4.89 3.72 -8.05
C THR A 297 -5.19 3.62 -6.55
N MET A 298 -4.55 2.67 -5.83
CA MET A 298 -4.62 2.54 -4.37
C MET A 298 -4.11 3.81 -3.68
N ALA A 299 -2.94 4.31 -4.10
CA ALA A 299 -2.37 5.54 -3.57
C ALA A 299 -3.33 6.73 -3.74
N ALA A 300 -3.96 6.85 -4.90
CA ALA A 300 -4.93 7.90 -5.19
C ALA A 300 -6.20 7.78 -4.32
N VAL A 301 -6.73 6.57 -4.12
CA VAL A 301 -7.88 6.32 -3.23
C VAL A 301 -7.56 6.71 -1.80
N CYS A 302 -6.41 6.28 -1.26
CA CYS A 302 -6.00 6.62 0.11
C CYS A 302 -5.77 8.14 0.27
N ASN A 303 -5.07 8.79 -0.68
CA ASN A 303 -4.81 10.22 -0.62
C ASN A 303 -6.08 11.09 -0.67
N THR A 304 -7.09 10.67 -1.42
CA THR A 304 -8.37 11.40 -1.48
C THR A 304 -9.19 11.23 -0.21
N PHE A 305 -9.11 10.09 0.46
CA PHE A 305 -9.78 9.85 1.73
C PHE A 305 -9.18 10.71 2.85
N ASP A 306 -7.86 10.76 2.99
CA ASP A 306 -7.18 11.58 4.00
C ASP A 306 -7.53 13.07 3.91
N ARG A 307 -7.77 13.58 2.69
CA ARG A 307 -8.18 14.98 2.45
C ARG A 307 -9.62 15.29 2.81
N THR A 308 -10.47 14.28 2.94
CA THR A 308 -11.90 14.49 3.30
C THR A 308 -12.15 14.38 4.80
N GLU A 309 -11.19 13.83 5.56
CA GLU A 309 -11.28 13.70 7.02
C GLU A 309 -10.50 14.79 7.79
N THR A 310 -9.69 15.60 7.08
CA THR A 310 -9.01 16.78 7.61
C THR A 310 -9.80 18.05 7.32
#